data_d6498855e3a4aca8437c0f385aa9d1c5
#
_entry.id   d6498855e3a4aca8437c0f385aa9d1c5
#
_cell.length_a   1.000
_cell.length_b   1.000
_cell.length_c   1.000
_cell.angle_alpha   90.00
_cell.angle_beta   90.00
_cell.angle_gamma   90.00
#
_symmetry.space_group_name_H-M   'P 1'
#
loop_
_entity.id
_entity.type
_entity.pdbx_description
1 polymer ?
#
loop_
_entity_poly.entity_id
_entity_poly.type
_entity_poly.pdbx_seq_one_letter_code
_entity_poly.pdbx_strand_id
1 'polypeptide(L)'
;QTELTKLVTSPHPEYLRSAWETGITAVFLPEFDRLMCTPQKNPHHCLNVGEHTLRAMQAVRPDKILRLAMLFHDFGKPDCASADENGTDHFHGHGAVSSKMAEEILKRLRYDNDTIDRVRELVYWHDMEILPEKRAVRRAASKVGKELFPLLLEVKQADLAAQSDYQRLQKEDWLRCLHDIYEQIQEEGDCLSLKD
;
A
#
# COMPACT_ATOMS: atom_id res chain seq x y z
N GLN A 1 -15.77 11.49 -5.71
CA GLN A 1 -15.63 10.79 -4.43
C GLN A 1 -16.54 9.56 -4.34
N THR A 2 -17.86 9.75 -4.33
CA THR A 2 -18.85 8.69 -4.04
C THR A 2 -18.68 7.47 -4.95
N GLU A 3 -18.61 7.65 -6.26
CA GLU A 3 -18.53 6.54 -7.22
C GLU A 3 -17.18 5.80 -7.13
N LEU A 4 -16.08 6.50 -6.93
CA LEU A 4 -14.78 5.86 -6.71
C LEU A 4 -14.81 5.02 -5.42
N THR A 5 -15.35 5.56 -4.32
CA THR A 5 -15.48 4.80 -3.06
C THR A 5 -16.30 3.53 -3.25
N LYS A 6 -17.46 3.63 -3.90
CA LYS A 6 -18.30 2.45 -4.21
C LYS A 6 -17.53 1.42 -5.04
N LEU A 7 -16.80 1.86 -6.07
CA LEU A 7 -16.03 0.98 -6.93
C LEU A 7 -14.94 0.26 -6.14
N VAL A 8 -14.08 0.99 -5.43
CA VAL A 8 -12.94 0.37 -4.71
C VAL A 8 -13.41 -0.55 -3.56
N THR A 9 -14.54 -0.24 -2.91
CA THR A 9 -15.11 -1.09 -1.84
C THR A 9 -16.04 -2.18 -2.35
N SER A 10 -16.27 -2.26 -3.65
CA SER A 10 -17.09 -3.32 -4.25
C SER A 10 -16.38 -4.69 -4.21
N PRO A 11 -17.08 -5.79 -4.50
CA PRO A 11 -16.46 -7.09 -4.74
C PRO A 11 -15.50 -7.10 -5.96
N HIS A 12 -15.60 -6.10 -6.84
CA HIS A 12 -14.89 -6.02 -8.11
C HIS A 12 -14.12 -4.69 -8.29
N PRO A 13 -13.16 -4.36 -7.40
CA PRO A 13 -12.37 -3.11 -7.52
C PRO A 13 -11.53 -3.07 -8.79
N GLU A 14 -11.23 -4.23 -9.39
CA GLU A 14 -10.51 -4.37 -10.66
C GLU A 14 -11.26 -3.78 -11.86
N TYR A 15 -12.53 -3.46 -11.75
CA TYR A 15 -13.27 -2.71 -12.79
C TYR A 15 -12.75 -1.29 -13.00
N LEU A 16 -11.84 -0.81 -12.13
CA LEU A 16 -11.06 0.39 -12.41
C LEU A 16 -10.24 0.25 -13.71
N ARG A 17 -9.85 -0.99 -14.10
CA ARG A 17 -9.23 -1.28 -15.41
C ARG A 17 -10.16 -0.88 -16.55
N SER A 18 -11.44 -1.26 -16.49
CA SER A 18 -12.40 -0.88 -17.54
C SER A 18 -12.62 0.63 -17.63
N ALA A 19 -12.55 1.35 -16.49
CA ALA A 19 -12.57 2.81 -16.50
C ALA A 19 -11.32 3.40 -17.18
N TRP A 20 -10.15 2.76 -17.03
CA TRP A 20 -8.92 3.13 -17.74
C TRP A 20 -9.02 2.82 -19.24
N GLU A 21 -9.44 1.62 -19.62
CA GLU A 21 -9.60 1.19 -21.03
C GLU A 21 -10.55 2.08 -21.81
N THR A 22 -11.56 2.63 -21.14
CA THR A 22 -12.54 3.56 -21.74
C THR A 22 -12.15 5.03 -21.65
N GLY A 23 -10.97 5.34 -21.06
CA GLY A 23 -10.46 6.69 -20.90
C GLY A 23 -11.15 7.53 -19.80
N ILE A 24 -12.00 6.91 -18.98
CA ILE A 24 -12.70 7.61 -17.89
C ILE A 24 -11.71 8.04 -16.79
N THR A 25 -10.68 7.24 -16.50
CA THR A 25 -9.66 7.58 -15.50
C THR A 25 -8.90 8.85 -15.86
N ALA A 26 -8.64 9.11 -17.13
CA ALA A 26 -7.97 10.33 -17.59
C ALA A 26 -8.67 11.62 -17.15
N VAL A 27 -9.97 11.57 -16.84
CA VAL A 27 -10.76 12.74 -16.41
C VAL A 27 -10.63 13.01 -14.91
N PHE A 28 -10.56 11.96 -14.06
CA PHE A 28 -10.62 12.16 -12.61
C PHE A 28 -9.40 11.61 -11.86
N LEU A 29 -8.65 10.69 -12.45
CA LEU A 29 -7.49 10.01 -11.86
C LEU A 29 -6.41 9.72 -12.92
N PRO A 30 -5.92 10.74 -13.67
CA PRO A 30 -4.94 10.54 -14.75
C PRO A 30 -3.62 9.94 -14.27
N GLU A 31 -3.31 10.05 -12.99
CA GLU A 31 -2.14 9.44 -12.39
C GLU A 31 -2.19 7.91 -12.46
N PHE A 32 -3.38 7.31 -12.41
CA PHE A 32 -3.57 5.86 -12.57
C PHE A 32 -3.19 5.38 -13.98
N ASP A 33 -3.44 6.20 -15.00
CA ASP A 33 -3.07 5.88 -16.39
C ASP A 33 -1.54 5.70 -16.52
N ARG A 34 -0.77 6.50 -15.77
CA ARG A 34 0.71 6.35 -15.72
C ARG A 34 1.12 5.02 -15.09
N LEU A 35 0.42 4.56 -14.03
CA LEU A 35 0.70 3.28 -13.40
C LEU A 35 0.47 2.12 -14.38
N MET A 36 -0.62 2.16 -15.14
CA MET A 36 -0.95 1.12 -16.14
C MET A 36 0.12 1.01 -17.24
N CYS A 37 0.88 2.08 -17.48
CA CYS A 37 1.97 2.12 -18.46
C CYS A 37 3.36 1.90 -17.84
N THR A 38 3.50 1.76 -16.51
CA THR A 38 4.79 1.66 -15.83
C THR A 38 5.18 0.19 -15.63
N PRO A 39 6.27 -0.30 -16.28
CA PRO A 39 6.76 -1.65 -16.08
C PRO A 39 7.43 -1.81 -14.70
N GLN A 40 7.59 -3.06 -14.25
CA GLN A 40 8.35 -3.43 -13.05
C GLN A 40 9.22 -4.65 -13.37
N LYS A 41 10.40 -4.42 -13.91
CA LYS A 41 11.35 -5.47 -14.30
C LYS A 41 12.24 -5.85 -13.10
N ASN A 42 11.66 -6.55 -12.13
CA ASN A 42 12.41 -7.11 -11.01
C ASN A 42 11.80 -8.46 -10.57
N PRO A 43 12.54 -9.31 -9.83
CA PRO A 43 12.05 -10.64 -9.46
C PRO A 43 10.78 -10.66 -8.61
N HIS A 44 10.51 -9.57 -7.86
CA HIS A 44 9.37 -9.47 -6.96
C HIS A 44 8.05 -9.21 -7.69
N HIS A 45 8.09 -8.74 -8.94
CA HIS A 45 6.90 -8.33 -9.69
C HIS A 45 6.81 -9.02 -11.05
N CYS A 46 5.63 -9.54 -11.38
CA CYS A 46 5.30 -10.15 -12.67
C CYS A 46 4.28 -9.31 -13.48
N LEU A 47 3.84 -8.20 -12.92
CA LEU A 47 2.82 -7.30 -13.46
C LEU A 47 3.40 -5.88 -13.60
N ASN A 48 2.82 -5.02 -14.44
CA ASN A 48 3.07 -3.59 -14.38
C ASN A 48 2.52 -3.00 -13.07
N VAL A 49 2.88 -1.73 -12.74
CA VAL A 49 2.47 -1.10 -11.48
C VAL A 49 0.96 -1.03 -11.32
N GLY A 50 0.23 -0.70 -12.39
CA GLY A 50 -1.24 -0.60 -12.35
C GLY A 50 -1.92 -1.94 -12.12
N GLU A 51 -1.52 -2.98 -12.82
CA GLU A 51 -2.07 -4.33 -12.64
C GLU A 51 -1.75 -4.90 -11.26
N HIS A 52 -0.53 -4.64 -10.75
CA HIS A 52 -0.17 -4.95 -9.38
C HIS A 52 -1.10 -4.25 -8.38
N THR A 53 -1.34 -2.96 -8.57
CA THR A 53 -2.26 -2.15 -7.73
C THR A 53 -3.68 -2.73 -7.72
N LEU A 54 -4.22 -3.10 -8.89
CA LEU A 54 -5.54 -3.72 -8.99
C LEU A 54 -5.62 -5.04 -8.21
N ARG A 55 -4.59 -5.89 -8.36
CA ARG A 55 -4.51 -7.17 -7.66
C ARG A 55 -4.37 -6.99 -6.14
N ALA A 56 -3.58 -6.02 -5.70
CA ALA A 56 -3.42 -5.69 -4.29
C ALA A 56 -4.72 -5.17 -3.67
N MET A 57 -5.48 -4.34 -4.39
CA MET A 57 -6.82 -3.93 -3.96
C MET A 57 -7.77 -5.12 -3.78
N GLN A 58 -7.75 -6.12 -4.65
CA GLN A 58 -8.59 -7.31 -4.50
C GLN A 58 -8.21 -8.14 -3.28
N ALA A 59 -6.93 -8.18 -2.93
CA ALA A 59 -6.39 -8.99 -1.85
C ALA A 59 -6.71 -8.46 -0.45
N VAL A 60 -7.08 -7.18 -0.31
CA VAL A 60 -7.47 -6.58 0.97
C VAL A 60 -9.00 -6.59 1.13
N ARG A 61 -9.49 -6.70 2.36
CA ARG A 61 -10.94 -6.63 2.65
C ARG A 61 -11.58 -5.32 2.16
N PRO A 62 -12.90 -5.27 1.90
CA PRO A 62 -13.59 -4.12 1.32
C PRO A 62 -13.82 -2.98 2.33
N ASP A 63 -12.74 -2.52 2.96
CA ASP A 63 -12.72 -1.35 3.84
C ASP A 63 -12.27 -0.12 3.04
N LYS A 64 -12.90 1.04 3.28
CA LYS A 64 -12.63 2.28 2.54
C LYS A 64 -11.16 2.71 2.65
N ILE A 65 -10.62 2.70 3.87
CA ILE A 65 -9.24 3.16 4.13
C ILE A 65 -8.23 2.21 3.50
N LEU A 66 -8.40 0.90 3.71
CA LEU A 66 -7.50 -0.12 3.16
C LEU A 66 -7.51 -0.14 1.64
N ARG A 67 -8.70 -0.09 1.02
CA ARG A 67 -8.84 -0.08 -0.45
C ARG A 67 -8.24 1.16 -1.09
N LEU A 68 -8.42 2.34 -0.47
CA LEU A 68 -7.77 3.57 -0.92
C LEU A 68 -6.26 3.53 -0.67
N ALA A 69 -5.80 3.01 0.46
CA ALA A 69 -4.37 2.83 0.70
C ALA A 69 -3.73 1.93 -0.36
N MET A 70 -4.35 0.80 -0.69
CA MET A 70 -3.88 -0.08 -1.77
C MET A 70 -3.98 0.56 -3.15
N LEU A 71 -5.00 1.40 -3.42
CA LEU A 71 -5.05 2.15 -4.68
C LEU A 71 -3.84 3.06 -4.84
N PHE A 72 -3.44 3.76 -3.77
CA PHE A 72 -2.42 4.82 -3.86
C PHE A 72 -1.00 4.39 -3.47
N HIS A 73 -0.77 3.18 -2.93
CA HIS A 73 0.53 2.81 -2.35
C HIS A 73 1.71 2.99 -3.32
N ASP A 74 1.51 2.72 -4.58
CA ASP A 74 2.52 2.71 -5.63
C ASP A 74 2.46 3.90 -6.61
N PHE A 75 1.64 4.92 -6.36
CA PHE A 75 1.46 6.05 -7.28
C PHE A 75 2.73 6.84 -7.55
N GLY A 76 3.68 6.82 -6.62
CA GLY A 76 4.99 7.47 -6.78
C GLY A 76 6.01 6.68 -7.58
N LYS A 77 5.78 5.40 -7.91
CA LYS A 77 6.73 4.57 -8.65
C LYS A 77 7.15 5.16 -10.00
N PRO A 78 6.23 5.70 -10.84
CA PRO A 78 6.62 6.30 -12.11
C PRO A 78 7.63 7.46 -11.98
N ASP A 79 7.56 8.21 -10.87
CA ASP A 79 8.46 9.36 -10.61
C ASP A 79 9.77 8.96 -9.92
N CYS A 80 9.84 7.74 -9.35
CA CYS A 80 11.01 7.20 -8.66
C CYS A 80 11.72 6.10 -9.46
N ALA A 81 11.30 5.84 -10.69
CA ALA A 81 11.84 4.74 -11.49
C ALA A 81 13.32 4.97 -11.84
N SER A 82 14.15 3.97 -11.58
CA SER A 82 15.53 3.88 -12.00
C SER A 82 15.86 2.45 -12.33
N ALA A 83 16.88 2.20 -13.16
CA ALA A 83 17.35 0.86 -13.48
C ALA A 83 18.82 0.71 -13.10
N ASP A 84 19.20 -0.46 -12.59
CA ASP A 84 20.60 -0.81 -12.36
C ASP A 84 21.31 -1.28 -13.66
N GLU A 85 22.60 -1.61 -13.55
CA GLU A 85 23.42 -2.08 -14.67
C GLU A 85 22.90 -3.40 -15.28
N ASN A 86 22.11 -4.18 -14.55
CA ASN A 86 21.50 -5.43 -14.98
C ASN A 86 20.12 -5.23 -15.61
N GLY A 87 19.62 -3.99 -15.66
CA GLY A 87 18.28 -3.65 -16.15
C GLY A 87 17.16 -3.99 -15.19
N THR A 88 17.47 -4.13 -13.88
CA THR A 88 16.47 -4.32 -12.81
C THR A 88 15.91 -2.96 -12.41
N ASP A 89 14.58 -2.83 -12.37
CA ASP A 89 13.91 -1.61 -11.95
C ASP A 89 13.91 -1.43 -10.43
N HIS A 90 14.20 -0.21 -9.99
CA HIS A 90 14.18 0.24 -8.59
C HIS A 90 13.31 1.48 -8.45
N PHE A 91 12.65 1.63 -7.29
CA PHE A 91 11.69 2.71 -7.01
C PHE A 91 11.93 3.33 -5.62
N HIS A 92 13.18 3.67 -5.32
CA HIS A 92 13.57 4.16 -4.00
C HIS A 92 12.80 5.42 -3.59
N GLY A 93 12.22 5.41 -2.39
CA GLY A 93 11.48 6.53 -1.82
C GLY A 93 10.08 6.74 -2.38
N HIS A 94 9.57 5.81 -3.21
CA HIS A 94 8.23 5.92 -3.79
C HIS A 94 7.12 6.05 -2.74
N GLY A 95 7.25 5.44 -1.56
CA GLY A 95 6.25 5.55 -0.49
C GLY A 95 5.99 7.00 -0.05
N ALA A 96 7.05 7.81 0.08
CA ALA A 96 6.89 9.22 0.42
C ALA A 96 6.24 10.03 -0.71
N VAL A 97 6.62 9.75 -1.97
CA VAL A 97 6.01 10.40 -3.15
C VAL A 97 4.55 9.97 -3.30
N SER A 98 4.26 8.66 -3.18
CA SER A 98 2.90 8.11 -3.21
C SER A 98 1.99 8.74 -2.15
N SER A 99 2.51 8.88 -0.92
CA SER A 99 1.78 9.50 0.20
C SER A 99 1.38 10.95 -0.10
N LYS A 100 2.30 11.73 -0.64
CA LYS A 100 2.01 13.11 -1.05
C LYS A 100 0.99 13.16 -2.21
N MET A 101 1.14 12.32 -3.21
CA MET A 101 0.18 12.22 -4.31
C MET A 101 -1.20 11.79 -3.82
N ALA A 102 -1.29 10.81 -2.90
CA ALA A 102 -2.55 10.37 -2.30
C ALA A 102 -3.25 11.54 -1.59
N GLU A 103 -2.54 12.33 -0.80
CA GLU A 103 -3.08 13.52 -0.13
C GLU A 103 -3.66 14.53 -1.15
N GLU A 104 -2.89 14.88 -2.19
CA GLU A 104 -3.30 15.84 -3.22
C GLU A 104 -4.52 15.35 -3.99
N ILE A 105 -4.54 14.07 -4.39
CA ILE A 105 -5.64 13.46 -5.15
C ILE A 105 -6.90 13.35 -4.28
N LEU A 106 -6.78 12.90 -3.04
CA LEU A 106 -7.92 12.74 -2.14
C LEU A 106 -8.54 14.11 -1.80
N LYS A 107 -7.72 15.17 -1.61
CA LYS A 107 -8.20 16.55 -1.49
C LYS A 107 -8.95 17.02 -2.75
N ARG A 108 -8.38 16.79 -3.93
CA ARG A 108 -9.01 17.09 -5.24
C ARG A 108 -10.35 16.37 -5.39
N LEU A 109 -10.44 15.12 -4.93
CA LEU A 109 -11.66 14.33 -4.96
C LEU A 109 -12.60 14.60 -3.78
N ARG A 110 -12.26 15.54 -2.88
CA ARG A 110 -13.08 16.01 -1.75
C ARG A 110 -13.37 14.93 -0.70
N TYR A 111 -12.39 14.10 -0.38
CA TYR A 111 -12.48 13.22 0.79
C TYR A 111 -12.34 14.04 2.08
N ASP A 112 -12.87 13.48 3.18
CA ASP A 112 -12.73 14.06 4.52
C ASP A 112 -11.29 13.93 5.04
N ASN A 113 -10.90 14.81 5.98
CA ASN A 113 -9.53 14.87 6.48
C ASN A 113 -9.10 13.58 7.19
N ASP A 114 -9.99 12.93 7.95
CA ASP A 114 -9.67 11.65 8.61
C ASP A 114 -9.30 10.57 7.58
N THR A 115 -10.10 10.46 6.51
CA THR A 115 -9.80 9.55 5.40
C THR A 115 -8.45 9.89 4.75
N ILE A 116 -8.19 11.17 4.49
CA ILE A 116 -6.94 11.62 3.88
C ILE A 116 -5.74 11.26 4.75
N ASP A 117 -5.78 11.61 6.04
CA ASP A 117 -4.67 11.40 6.96
C ASP A 117 -4.37 9.92 7.15
N ARG A 118 -5.38 9.08 7.34
CA ARG A 118 -5.21 7.64 7.51
C ARG A 118 -4.66 6.96 6.28
N VAL A 119 -5.18 7.28 5.10
CA VAL A 119 -4.69 6.73 3.82
C VAL A 119 -3.25 7.18 3.57
N ARG A 120 -2.95 8.46 3.75
CA ARG A 120 -1.62 9.03 3.58
C ARG A 120 -0.58 8.32 4.46
N GLU A 121 -0.89 8.11 5.73
CA GLU A 121 0.01 7.42 6.67
C GLU A 121 0.24 5.96 6.27
N LEU A 122 -0.82 5.21 5.92
CA LEU A 122 -0.67 3.83 5.45
C LEU A 122 0.17 3.74 4.18
N VAL A 123 -0.06 4.65 3.22
CA VAL A 123 0.74 4.73 1.98
C VAL A 123 2.19 5.10 2.29
N TYR A 124 2.45 6.01 3.23
CA TYR A 124 3.82 6.39 3.59
C TYR A 124 4.62 5.21 4.18
N TRP A 125 3.98 4.39 5.02
CA TRP A 125 4.63 3.31 5.75
C TRP A 125 4.52 1.93 5.09
N HIS A 126 3.81 1.79 3.94
CA HIS A 126 3.56 0.48 3.36
C HIS A 126 4.83 -0.30 3.03
N ASP A 127 5.91 0.38 2.62
CA ASP A 127 7.21 -0.19 2.25
C ASP A 127 8.22 -0.23 3.42
N MET A 128 7.81 0.17 4.63
CA MET A 128 8.70 0.17 5.80
C MET A 128 9.16 -1.25 6.14
N GLU A 129 10.48 -1.45 6.17
CA GLU A 129 11.08 -2.68 6.69
C GLU A 129 10.95 -2.74 8.22
N ILE A 130 10.47 -3.88 8.73
CA ILE A 130 10.31 -4.14 10.15
C ILE A 130 11.01 -5.45 10.49
N LEU A 131 12.02 -5.42 11.34
CA LEU A 131 12.64 -6.65 11.82
C LEU A 131 11.62 -7.43 12.68
N PRO A 132 11.56 -8.79 12.57
CA PRO A 132 10.65 -9.61 13.37
C PRO A 132 11.16 -9.77 14.80
N GLU A 133 11.34 -8.66 15.48
CA GLU A 133 11.81 -8.54 16.86
C GLU A 133 10.84 -7.63 17.64
N LYS A 134 10.53 -8.00 18.87
CA LYS A 134 9.58 -7.31 19.74
C LYS A 134 9.85 -5.80 19.86
N ARG A 135 11.12 -5.43 20.01
CA ARG A 135 11.54 -4.02 20.08
C ARG A 135 11.31 -3.26 18.79
N ALA A 136 11.57 -3.89 17.64
CA ALA A 136 11.37 -3.28 16.32
C ALA A 136 9.88 -3.11 16.00
N VAL A 137 9.06 -4.13 16.31
CA VAL A 137 7.61 -4.08 16.13
C VAL A 137 6.97 -3.00 17.02
N ARG A 138 7.35 -2.90 18.31
CA ARG A 138 6.90 -1.82 19.20
C ARG A 138 7.23 -0.44 18.64
N ARG A 139 8.46 -0.25 18.14
CA ARG A 139 8.90 1.01 17.55
C ARG A 139 8.12 1.35 16.29
N ALA A 140 7.88 0.38 15.42
CA ALA A 140 7.07 0.56 14.22
C ALA A 140 5.63 0.90 14.57
N ALA A 141 5.00 0.17 15.49
CA ALA A 141 3.64 0.43 15.96
C ALA A 141 3.51 1.81 16.64
N SER A 142 4.54 2.26 17.38
CA SER A 142 4.57 3.60 17.95
C SER A 142 4.67 4.71 16.90
N LYS A 143 5.43 4.49 15.81
CA LYS A 143 5.56 5.45 14.69
C LYS A 143 4.28 5.59 13.88
N VAL A 144 3.67 4.48 13.55
CA VAL A 144 2.46 4.40 12.71
C VAL A 144 1.20 4.75 13.50
N GLY A 145 1.23 4.52 14.81
CA GLY A 145 0.07 4.66 15.70
C GLY A 145 -0.69 3.35 15.89
N LYS A 146 -1.23 3.18 17.10
CA LYS A 146 -1.91 1.93 17.53
C LYS A 146 -3.09 1.54 16.65
N GLU A 147 -3.82 2.50 16.14
CA GLU A 147 -5.01 2.26 15.31
C GLU A 147 -4.64 1.89 13.86
N LEU A 148 -3.54 2.45 13.33
CA LEU A 148 -3.14 2.23 11.95
C LEU A 148 -2.20 1.04 11.76
N PHE A 149 -1.45 0.65 12.80
CA PHE A 149 -0.47 -0.43 12.67
C PHE A 149 -1.09 -1.79 12.28
N PRO A 150 -2.23 -2.22 12.84
CA PRO A 150 -2.93 -3.42 12.34
C PRO A 150 -3.32 -3.30 10.87
N LEU A 151 -3.82 -2.13 10.45
CA LEU A 151 -4.17 -1.88 9.05
C LEU A 151 -2.94 -1.90 8.14
N LEU A 152 -1.79 -1.41 8.63
CA LEU A 152 -0.53 -1.50 7.89
C LEU A 152 -0.10 -2.96 7.66
N LEU A 153 -0.31 -3.85 8.60
CA LEU A 153 -0.04 -5.28 8.42
C LEU A 153 -0.95 -5.88 7.34
N GLU A 154 -2.24 -5.49 7.30
CA GLU A 154 -3.16 -5.89 6.22
C GLU A 154 -2.72 -5.34 4.85
N VAL A 155 -2.26 -4.09 4.79
CA VAL A 155 -1.70 -3.47 3.57
C VAL A 155 -0.48 -4.26 3.08
N LYS A 156 0.46 -4.60 3.96
CA LYS A 156 1.64 -5.42 3.62
C LYS A 156 1.26 -6.82 3.13
N GLN A 157 0.26 -7.43 3.72
CA GLN A 157 -0.24 -8.74 3.29
C GLN A 157 -0.87 -8.69 1.90
N ALA A 158 -1.65 -7.65 1.61
CA ALA A 158 -2.28 -7.46 0.31
C ALA A 158 -1.26 -7.15 -0.79
N ASP A 159 -0.26 -6.32 -0.51
CA ASP A 159 0.85 -6.06 -1.41
C ASP A 159 1.63 -7.34 -1.72
N LEU A 160 1.99 -8.11 -0.69
CA LEU A 160 2.65 -9.41 -0.85
C LEU A 160 1.82 -10.38 -1.72
N ALA A 161 0.52 -10.44 -1.51
CA ALA A 161 -0.38 -11.31 -2.29
C ALA A 161 -0.43 -10.94 -3.78
N ALA A 162 -0.14 -9.68 -4.13
CA ALA A 162 -0.07 -9.18 -5.49
C ALA A 162 1.32 -9.35 -6.16
N GLN A 163 2.36 -9.67 -5.38
CA GLN A 163 3.71 -9.92 -5.88
C GLN A 163 3.84 -11.28 -6.58
N SER A 164 5.02 -11.52 -7.18
CA SER A 164 5.41 -12.81 -7.75
C SER A 164 5.64 -13.87 -6.65
N ASP A 165 5.87 -15.11 -7.05
CA ASP A 165 6.20 -16.19 -6.10
C ASP A 165 7.65 -16.14 -5.61
N TYR A 166 8.44 -15.16 -6.06
CA TYR A 166 9.83 -15.00 -5.64
C TYR A 166 9.93 -14.74 -4.13
N GLN A 167 10.58 -15.64 -3.41
CA GLN A 167 10.72 -15.64 -1.95
C GLN A 167 9.38 -15.55 -1.18
N ARG A 168 8.28 -16.00 -1.78
CA ARG A 168 6.93 -15.87 -1.19
C ARG A 168 6.85 -16.48 0.20
N LEU A 169 7.30 -17.71 0.39
CA LEU A 169 7.25 -18.40 1.68
C LEU A 169 8.01 -17.65 2.79
N GLN A 170 9.21 -17.13 2.48
CA GLN A 170 9.98 -16.36 3.46
C GLN A 170 9.29 -15.05 3.85
N LYS A 171 8.65 -14.38 2.87
CA LYS A 171 7.92 -13.14 3.12
C LYS A 171 6.63 -13.39 3.91
N GLU A 172 5.91 -14.46 3.62
CA GLU A 172 4.72 -14.87 4.37
C GLU A 172 5.06 -15.26 5.82
N ASP A 173 6.16 -16.00 6.03
CA ASP A 173 6.65 -16.33 7.36
C ASP A 173 7.09 -15.08 8.12
N TRP A 174 7.80 -14.17 7.48
CA TRP A 174 8.18 -12.89 8.07
C TRP A 174 6.95 -12.09 8.52
N LEU A 175 5.92 -11.97 7.65
CA LEU A 175 4.70 -11.23 7.98
C LEU A 175 3.91 -11.89 9.10
N ARG A 176 3.83 -13.22 9.13
CA ARG A 176 3.23 -13.99 10.22
C ARG A 176 3.94 -13.71 11.55
N CYS A 177 5.27 -13.75 11.56
CA CYS A 177 6.05 -13.39 12.75
C CYS A 177 5.75 -11.95 13.24
N LEU A 178 5.56 -10.99 12.35
CA LEU A 178 5.18 -9.63 12.75
C LEU A 178 3.82 -9.59 13.43
N HIS A 179 2.82 -10.31 12.89
CA HIS A 179 1.49 -10.44 13.50
C HIS A 179 1.56 -11.06 14.89
N ASP A 180 2.21 -12.22 15.02
CA ASP A 180 2.34 -12.95 16.28
C ASP A 180 3.02 -12.09 17.36
N ILE A 181 4.10 -11.40 17.01
CA ILE A 181 4.80 -10.49 17.92
C ILE A 181 3.91 -9.32 18.33
N TYR A 182 3.14 -8.75 17.38
CA TYR A 182 2.26 -7.63 17.70
C TYR A 182 1.13 -8.07 18.62
N GLU A 183 0.51 -9.22 18.41
CA GLU A 183 -0.51 -9.81 19.29
C GLU A 183 0.05 -10.02 20.71
N GLN A 184 1.24 -10.60 20.85
CA GLN A 184 1.91 -10.75 22.15
C GLN A 184 2.12 -9.40 22.87
N ILE A 185 2.51 -8.34 22.12
CA ILE A 185 2.65 -6.97 22.67
C ILE A 185 1.33 -6.44 23.20
N GLN A 186 0.21 -6.70 22.49
CA GLN A 186 -1.12 -6.26 22.92
C GLN A 186 -1.60 -7.02 24.18
N GLU A 187 -1.38 -8.34 24.25
CA GLU A 187 -1.72 -9.19 25.40
C GLU A 187 -0.96 -8.81 26.68
N GLU A 188 0.31 -8.44 26.55
CA GLU A 188 1.12 -8.01 27.70
C GLU A 188 0.71 -6.65 28.28
N GLY A 189 -0.28 -5.96 27.64
CA GLY A 189 -0.76 -4.66 28.11
C GLY A 189 0.31 -3.56 28.06
N ASP A 190 1.38 -3.80 27.30
CA ASP A 190 2.47 -2.84 27.13
C ASP A 190 1.94 -1.57 26.48
N CYS A 191 1.79 -0.51 27.27
CA CYS A 191 1.62 0.82 26.70
C CYS A 191 2.75 1.09 25.74
N LEU A 192 2.44 1.35 24.47
CA LEU A 192 3.39 1.85 23.47
C LEU A 192 3.81 3.28 23.88
N SER A 193 4.58 3.41 24.96
CA SER A 193 5.13 4.67 25.41
C SER A 193 6.58 4.79 24.95
N LEU A 194 6.96 6.01 24.55
CA LEU A 194 8.32 6.35 24.09
C LEU A 194 9.41 6.23 25.17
N LYS A 195 9.13 5.57 26.30
CA LYS A 195 10.03 5.51 27.46
C LYS A 195 10.87 4.23 27.57
N ASP A 196 10.84 3.33 26.59
CA ASP A 196 11.67 2.11 26.55
C ASP A 196 12.70 2.12 25.42
#